data_2f3f99afc501b9256671b7196bf8f647
#
_entry.id   2f3f99afc501b9256671b7196bf8f647
#
_cell.length_a   1.000
_cell.length_b   1.000
_cell.length_c   1.000
_cell.angle_alpha   90.00
_cell.angle_beta   90.00
_cell.angle_gamma   90.00
#
_symmetry.space_group_name_H-M   'P 1'
#
loop_
_entity.id
_entity.type
_entity.pdbx_description
1 polymer ?
#
loop_
_entity_poly.entity_id
_entity_poly.type
_entity_poly.pdbx_seq_one_letter_code
_entity_poly.pdbx_strand_id
1 'polypeptide(L)'
;MPILTTALASGGASIKSSEDCLRLHIFTPSNPESVNLLVLFSIHGGGYTLGNGANAAAGSNFVNRSDGGMIFVTIQYRLGGYGFLSPDAIKEDGAPNARLLDERAATEWV
;
A
#
# COMPACT_ATOMS: atom_id res chain seq x y z
N MET A 1 9.70 25.86 2.24
CA MET A 1 10.85 24.97 2.51
C MET A 1 10.54 23.66 1.81
N PRO A 2 11.29 23.26 0.80
CA PRO A 2 11.05 21.96 0.18
C PRO A 2 11.57 20.87 1.12
N ILE A 3 10.67 19.97 1.53
CA ILE A 3 11.04 18.78 2.28
C ILE A 3 11.69 17.82 1.26
N LEU A 4 12.98 17.65 1.38
CA LEU A 4 13.74 16.70 0.58
C LEU A 4 13.44 15.30 1.12
N THR A 5 12.43 14.65 0.56
CA THR A 5 12.17 13.24 0.83
C THR A 5 13.17 12.42 0.04
N THR A 6 14.31 12.11 0.64
CA THR A 6 15.24 11.13 0.08
C THR A 6 14.58 9.76 0.18
N ALA A 7 13.87 9.37 -0.87
CA ALA A 7 13.43 8.01 -1.02
C ALA A 7 14.66 7.14 -1.26
N LEU A 8 15.06 6.36 -0.26
CA LEU A 8 15.97 5.24 -0.45
C LEU A 8 15.21 4.17 -1.23
N ALA A 9 15.13 4.39 -2.54
CA ALA A 9 14.59 3.42 -3.47
C ALA A 9 15.67 2.38 -3.76
N SER A 10 15.55 1.23 -3.20
CA SER A 10 16.21 0.04 -3.76
C SER A 10 15.52 -0.28 -5.08
N GLY A 11 16.10 0.23 -6.19
CA GLY A 11 15.67 -0.11 -7.56
C GLY A 11 14.96 1.01 -8.30
N GLY A 12 15.67 1.92 -8.83
CA GLY A 12 15.66 2.53 -10.17
C GLY A 12 14.43 3.21 -10.75
N ALA A 13 13.27 3.27 -10.15
CA ALA A 13 12.13 4.03 -10.68
C ALA A 13 11.82 5.23 -9.79
N SER A 14 11.76 6.43 -10.37
CA SER A 14 11.32 7.63 -9.66
C SER A 14 9.85 7.48 -9.29
N ILE A 15 9.57 7.32 -7.99
CA ILE A 15 8.20 7.26 -7.47
C ILE A 15 7.69 8.69 -7.33
N LYS A 16 6.59 9.01 -8.02
CA LYS A 16 5.93 10.30 -7.87
C LYS A 16 5.26 10.37 -6.51
N SER A 17 5.52 11.44 -5.77
CA SER A 17 4.86 11.74 -4.51
C SER A 17 3.65 12.64 -4.75
N SER A 18 2.55 12.40 -4.04
CA SER A 18 1.33 13.20 -4.10
C SER A 18 0.59 13.12 -2.77
N GLU A 19 -0.19 14.12 -2.42
CA GLU A 19 -1.14 14.05 -1.29
C GLU A 19 -2.25 13.03 -1.57
N ASP A 20 -2.67 12.88 -2.81
CA ASP A 20 -3.53 11.79 -3.28
C ASP A 20 -2.70 10.50 -3.43
N CYS A 21 -2.34 9.90 -2.29
CA CYS A 21 -1.42 8.76 -2.23
C CYS A 21 -2.10 7.44 -1.79
N LEU A 22 -3.32 7.47 -1.29
CA LEU A 22 -4.03 6.28 -0.83
C LEU A 22 -4.57 5.49 -2.04
N ARG A 23 -3.72 4.64 -2.57
CA ARG A 23 -3.99 3.82 -3.76
C ARG A 23 -3.67 2.37 -3.49
N LEU A 24 -4.25 1.49 -4.27
CA LEU A 24 -3.93 0.08 -4.27
C LEU A 24 -3.63 -0.40 -5.70
N HIS A 25 -2.86 -1.47 -5.80
CA HIS A 25 -2.60 -2.16 -7.05
C HIS A 25 -3.17 -3.56 -6.95
N ILE A 26 -3.91 -3.97 -7.96
CA ILE A 26 -4.50 -5.30 -8.07
C ILE A 26 -3.87 -6.01 -9.26
N PHE A 27 -3.34 -7.20 -9.00
CA PHE A 27 -2.79 -8.10 -10.00
C PHE A 27 -3.71 -9.30 -10.11
N THR A 28 -4.31 -9.47 -11.27
CA THR A 28 -5.23 -10.57 -11.56
C THR A 28 -4.63 -11.51 -12.61
N PRO A 29 -4.89 -12.81 -12.55
CA PRO A 29 -4.50 -13.71 -13.63
C PRO A 29 -5.31 -13.43 -14.88
N SER A 30 -4.65 -13.57 -16.05
CA SER A 30 -5.32 -13.44 -17.36
C SER A 30 -6.28 -14.60 -17.63
N ASN A 31 -5.95 -15.78 -17.11
CA ASN A 31 -6.77 -16.99 -17.20
C ASN A 31 -7.03 -17.49 -15.78
N PRO A 32 -8.09 -17.04 -15.12
CA PRO A 32 -8.39 -17.48 -13.76
C PRO A 32 -8.85 -18.94 -13.76
N GLU A 33 -8.37 -19.71 -12.77
CA GLU A 33 -8.75 -21.09 -12.56
C GLU A 33 -10.22 -21.23 -12.13
N SER A 34 -10.76 -20.20 -11.47
CA SER A 34 -12.10 -20.17 -10.87
C SER A 34 -12.64 -18.75 -10.84
N VAL A 35 -13.93 -18.59 -10.62
CA VAL A 35 -14.58 -17.31 -10.31
C VAL A 35 -14.37 -16.89 -8.85
N ASN A 36 -13.95 -17.81 -7.98
CA ASN A 36 -13.67 -17.58 -6.57
C ASN A 36 -12.17 -17.77 -6.34
N LEU A 37 -11.39 -16.69 -6.49
CA LEU A 37 -9.95 -16.70 -6.31
C LEU A 37 -9.57 -16.31 -4.88
N LEU A 38 -8.45 -16.87 -4.43
CA LEU A 38 -7.82 -16.40 -3.19
C LEU A 38 -7.27 -14.98 -3.39
N VAL A 39 -7.43 -14.12 -2.39
CA VAL A 39 -6.84 -12.78 -2.39
C VAL A 39 -5.66 -12.74 -1.42
N LEU A 40 -4.46 -12.51 -1.95
CA LEU A 40 -3.28 -12.22 -1.14
C LEU A 40 -3.15 -10.71 -0.98
N PHE A 41 -3.51 -10.22 0.21
CA PHE A 41 -3.43 -8.81 0.56
C PHE A 41 -2.07 -8.50 1.20
N SER A 42 -1.32 -7.57 0.63
CA SER A 42 0.04 -7.23 1.04
C SER A 42 0.12 -5.80 1.56
N ILE A 43 0.61 -5.66 2.79
CA ILE A 43 0.95 -4.39 3.41
C ILE A 43 2.47 -4.29 3.41
N HIS A 44 3.02 -3.26 2.75
CA HIS A 44 4.47 -3.14 2.63
C HIS A 44 5.14 -2.80 3.97
N GLY A 45 6.35 -3.30 4.17
CA GLY A 45 7.19 -2.97 5.33
C GLY A 45 7.88 -1.62 5.20
N GLY A 46 8.74 -1.29 6.16
CA GLY A 46 9.58 -0.09 6.17
C GLY A 46 9.58 0.65 7.50
N GLY A 47 9.24 -0.04 8.61
CA GLY A 47 9.28 0.52 9.96
C GLY A 47 8.36 1.73 10.13
N TYR A 48 7.28 1.79 9.39
CA TYR A 48 6.27 2.87 9.41
C TYR A 48 6.75 4.22 8.87
N THR A 49 8.00 4.34 8.47
CA THR A 49 8.62 5.58 7.99
C THR A 49 8.99 5.54 6.53
N LEU A 50 9.20 4.35 5.98
CA LEU A 50 9.66 4.10 4.61
C LEU A 50 8.78 3.08 3.91
N GLY A 51 8.96 2.97 2.61
CA GLY A 51 8.34 1.92 1.81
C GLY A 51 7.27 2.41 0.86
N ASN A 52 6.82 1.51 0.03
CA ASN A 52 5.70 1.73 -0.88
C ASN A 52 5.15 0.39 -1.38
N GLY A 53 3.90 0.38 -1.81
CA GLY A 53 3.21 -0.77 -2.38
C GLY A 53 3.39 -0.94 -3.89
N ALA A 54 4.22 -0.13 -4.55
CA ALA A 54 4.34 -0.14 -6.01
C ALA A 54 5.27 -1.25 -6.57
N ASN A 55 5.49 -2.34 -5.84
CA ASN A 55 6.33 -3.44 -6.30
C ASN A 55 5.56 -4.37 -7.27
N ALA A 56 5.43 -3.92 -8.52
CA ALA A 56 4.75 -4.66 -9.57
C ALA A 56 5.36 -6.06 -9.82
N ALA A 57 6.69 -6.19 -9.70
CA ALA A 57 7.38 -7.47 -9.93
C ALA A 57 6.96 -8.53 -8.89
N ALA A 58 6.78 -8.16 -7.63
CA ALA A 58 6.31 -9.09 -6.61
C ALA A 58 4.89 -9.57 -6.92
N GLY A 59 3.97 -8.67 -7.24
CA GLY A 59 2.58 -9.00 -7.57
C GLY A 59 2.47 -9.96 -8.76
N SER A 60 3.14 -9.65 -9.85
CA SER A 60 3.17 -10.50 -11.04
C SER A 60 3.75 -11.89 -10.76
N ASN A 61 4.81 -11.97 -9.95
CA ASN A 61 5.42 -13.24 -9.58
C ASN A 61 4.48 -14.13 -8.77
N PHE A 62 3.76 -13.56 -7.80
CA PHE A 62 2.79 -14.33 -7.01
C PHE A 62 1.64 -14.85 -7.86
N VAL A 63 1.04 -13.98 -8.69
CA VAL A 63 -0.05 -14.36 -9.59
C VAL A 63 0.39 -15.43 -10.59
N ASN A 64 1.57 -15.27 -11.21
CA ASN A 64 2.08 -16.26 -12.16
C ASN A 64 2.37 -17.62 -11.51
N ARG A 65 2.86 -17.64 -10.27
CA ARG A 65 3.16 -18.89 -9.55
C ARG A 65 1.91 -19.59 -9.02
N SER A 66 0.80 -18.90 -8.91
CA SER A 66 -0.47 -19.47 -8.45
C SER A 66 -1.24 -20.22 -9.55
N ASP A 67 -0.72 -20.21 -10.79
CA ASP A 67 -1.34 -20.86 -11.95
C ASP A 67 -2.81 -20.43 -12.16
N GLY A 68 -3.09 -19.16 -11.92
CA GLY A 68 -4.44 -18.59 -12.08
C GLY A 68 -5.34 -18.68 -10.84
N GLY A 69 -4.84 -19.22 -9.73
CA GLY A 69 -5.62 -19.43 -8.50
C GLY A 69 -5.65 -18.23 -7.53
N MET A 70 -4.98 -17.11 -7.83
CA MET A 70 -4.81 -16.03 -6.86
C MET A 70 -4.89 -14.63 -7.49
N ILE A 71 -5.44 -13.70 -6.71
CA ILE A 71 -5.32 -12.25 -6.90
C ILE A 71 -4.33 -11.72 -5.87
N PHE A 72 -3.41 -10.84 -6.29
CA PHE A 72 -2.50 -10.15 -5.38
C PHE A 72 -2.90 -8.67 -5.29
N VAL A 73 -3.05 -8.17 -4.06
CA VAL A 73 -3.36 -6.76 -3.78
C VAL A 73 -2.27 -6.17 -2.92
N THR A 74 -1.76 -5.00 -3.28
CA THR A 74 -0.85 -4.23 -2.46
C THR A 74 -1.34 -2.80 -2.33
N ILE A 75 -1.11 -2.17 -1.19
CA ILE A 75 -1.68 -0.87 -0.84
C ILE A 75 -0.61 0.16 -0.54
N GLN A 76 -1.03 1.42 -0.61
CA GLN A 76 -0.33 2.55 0.00
C GLN A 76 -1.06 2.97 1.26
N TYR A 77 -0.31 3.40 2.26
CA TYR A 77 -0.82 3.95 3.51
C TYR A 77 0.08 5.09 3.99
N ARG A 78 -0.44 5.98 4.82
CA ARG A 78 0.31 7.13 5.31
C ARG A 78 1.44 6.69 6.24
N LEU A 79 2.62 7.27 6.04
CA LEU A 79 3.86 6.95 6.75
C LEU A 79 4.30 8.10 7.67
N GLY A 80 5.14 7.76 8.65
CA GLY A 80 5.78 8.72 9.55
C GLY A 80 4.78 9.63 10.26
N GLY A 81 5.06 10.93 10.29
CA GLY A 81 4.18 11.91 10.93
C GLY A 81 2.77 11.93 10.37
N TYR A 82 2.61 11.79 9.05
CA TYR A 82 1.28 11.79 8.42
C TYR A 82 0.40 10.60 8.82
N GLY A 83 1.02 9.47 9.19
CA GLY A 83 0.30 8.27 9.63
C GLY A 83 0.05 8.21 11.14
N PHE A 84 0.90 8.85 11.94
CA PHE A 84 0.90 8.73 13.41
C PHE A 84 0.82 10.05 14.17
N LEU A 85 0.61 11.18 13.49
CA LEU A 85 0.46 12.46 14.17
C LEU A 85 -0.74 12.39 15.13
N SER A 86 -0.51 12.70 16.40
CA SER A 86 -1.54 12.65 17.45
C SER A 86 -1.45 13.81 18.44
N PRO A 87 -1.34 15.09 17.99
CA PRO A 87 -1.53 16.21 18.88
C PRO A 87 -3.00 16.28 19.36
N ASP A 88 -3.22 16.96 20.48
CA ASP A 88 -4.57 17.05 21.07
C ASP A 88 -5.59 17.66 20.11
N ALA A 89 -5.19 18.63 19.31
CA ALA A 89 -6.05 19.21 18.27
C ALA A 89 -6.53 18.18 17.22
N ILE A 90 -5.73 17.18 16.89
CA ILE A 90 -6.14 16.10 15.98
C ILE A 90 -7.08 15.12 16.68
N LYS A 91 -6.95 14.92 17.99
CA LYS A 91 -7.89 14.09 18.76
C LYS A 91 -9.28 14.69 18.85
N GLU A 92 -9.38 16.01 18.84
CA GLU A 92 -10.65 16.72 18.92
C GLU A 92 -11.41 16.74 17.60
N ASP A 93 -10.71 16.85 16.47
CA ASP A 93 -11.33 17.05 15.14
C ASP A 93 -10.76 16.10 14.04
N GLY A 94 -10.08 15.02 14.44
CA GLY A 94 -9.47 14.08 13.51
C GLY A 94 -9.31 12.68 14.08
N ALA A 95 -8.59 11.84 13.35
CA ALA A 95 -8.33 10.46 13.75
C ALA A 95 -6.83 10.25 14.02
N PRO A 96 -6.43 10.02 15.28
CA PRO A 96 -5.10 9.54 15.57
C PRO A 96 -4.89 8.17 14.93
N ASN A 97 -3.63 7.84 14.59
CA ASN A 97 -3.29 6.59 13.89
C ASN A 97 -3.97 6.45 12.52
N ALA A 98 -3.99 7.52 11.74
CA ALA A 98 -4.58 7.58 10.41
C ALA A 98 -4.08 6.45 9.49
N ARG A 99 -2.83 5.98 9.67
CA ARG A 99 -2.29 4.83 8.97
C ARG A 99 -3.11 3.55 9.15
N LEU A 100 -3.48 3.23 10.39
CA LEU A 100 -4.29 2.02 10.67
C LEU A 100 -5.67 2.12 10.04
N LEU A 101 -6.22 3.33 9.95
CA LEU A 101 -7.48 3.59 9.26
C LEU A 101 -7.33 3.43 7.74
N ASP A 102 -6.20 3.82 7.17
CA ASP A 102 -5.89 3.60 5.75
C ASP A 102 -5.82 2.09 5.41
N GLU A 103 -5.13 1.32 6.24
CA GLU A 103 -5.03 -0.14 6.08
C GLU A 103 -6.39 -0.83 6.24
N ARG A 104 -7.18 -0.38 7.21
CA ARG A 104 -8.54 -0.86 7.43
C ARG A 104 -9.44 -0.55 6.24
N ALA A 105 -9.46 0.69 5.77
CA ALA A 105 -10.26 1.11 4.62
C ALA A 105 -9.91 0.30 3.36
N ALA A 106 -8.63 0.06 3.12
CA ALA A 106 -8.17 -0.77 2.01
C ALA A 106 -8.63 -2.23 2.15
N THR A 107 -8.61 -2.78 3.37
CA THR A 107 -9.07 -4.15 3.63
C THR A 107 -10.60 -4.29 3.49
N GLU A 108 -11.35 -3.26 3.89
CA GLU A 108 -12.81 -3.23 3.73
C GLU A 108 -13.24 -3.07 2.26
N TRP A 109 -12.36 -2.45 1.45
CA TRP A 109 -12.60 -2.26 0.02
C TRP A 109 -12.40 -3.56 -0.79
N VAL A 110 -11.42 -4.39 -0.42
CA VAL A 110 -11.07 -5.65 -1.09
C VAL A 110 -12.06 -6.76 -0.75
#